data_d7531b981bb2de5cc1d7b7c1c0e5d594
#
_entry.id   d7531b981bb2de5cc1d7b7c1c0e5d594
#
_cell.length_a   1.000
_cell.length_b   1.000
_cell.length_c   1.000
_cell.angle_alpha   90.00
_cell.angle_beta   90.00
_cell.angle_gamma   90.00
#
_symmetry.space_group_name_H-M   'P 1'
#
loop_
_entity.id
_entity.type
_entity.pdbx_description
1 polymer ?
#
loop_
_entity_poly.entity_id
_entity_poly.type
_entity_poly.pdbx_seq_one_letter_code
_entity_poly.pdbx_strand_id
1 'polypeptide(L)'
;MKAHRVLVSQPRPAVVEKSPFYELSQKHKAEIEYMPFIRVVGVSLKEFRSQRVEILAHTAVIFTSRTTVDSFFHICEEARITVPETMKYICQTEAVALYLQKYIVYRKRKISFADGSFTNFIELIIKHKEEKFMLALSEPHKPELPETLAKLKLQLSLIHISEPTRPI
;
A
#
# COMPACT_ATOMS: atom_id res chain seq x y z
N MET A 1 -26.63 -5.28 -29.58
CA MET A 1 -25.96 -3.96 -29.65
C MET A 1 -24.45 -4.20 -29.54
N LYS A 2 -23.65 -3.76 -30.50
CA LYS A 2 -22.21 -3.87 -30.41
C LYS A 2 -21.69 -2.56 -29.82
N ALA A 3 -20.96 -2.63 -28.68
CA ALA A 3 -20.28 -1.47 -28.15
C ALA A 3 -19.09 -1.11 -29.06
N HIS A 4 -19.05 0.11 -29.57
CA HIS A 4 -17.97 0.58 -30.41
C HIS A 4 -16.86 1.29 -29.59
N ARG A 5 -17.20 1.78 -28.40
CA ARG A 5 -16.25 2.43 -27.46
C ARG A 5 -16.47 1.87 -26.07
N VAL A 6 -15.36 1.59 -25.37
CA VAL A 6 -15.36 1.09 -24.00
C VAL A 6 -14.47 1.99 -23.17
N LEU A 7 -15.02 2.54 -22.10
CA LEU A 7 -14.30 3.34 -21.13
C LEU A 7 -13.79 2.46 -19.98
N VAL A 8 -12.49 2.46 -19.76
CA VAL A 8 -11.84 1.74 -18.67
C VAL A 8 -11.39 2.74 -17.63
N SER A 9 -11.93 2.66 -16.41
CA SER A 9 -11.62 3.55 -15.30
C SER A 9 -10.30 3.23 -14.58
N GLN A 10 -9.32 2.76 -15.33
CA GLN A 10 -7.98 2.44 -14.85
C GLN A 10 -6.92 3.27 -15.57
N PRO A 11 -5.75 3.49 -14.98
CA PRO A 11 -4.64 4.11 -15.69
C PRO A 11 -4.25 3.30 -16.93
N ARG A 12 -3.86 4.00 -17.99
CA ARG A 12 -3.37 3.34 -19.20
C ARG A 12 -2.13 2.51 -18.85
N PRO A 13 -2.09 1.21 -19.19
CA PRO A 13 -0.92 0.38 -18.95
C PRO A 13 0.28 0.86 -19.77
N ALA A 14 1.49 0.70 -19.24
CA ALA A 14 2.72 1.07 -19.93
C ALA A 14 2.91 0.30 -21.26
N VAL A 15 2.49 -0.96 -21.28
CA VAL A 15 2.46 -1.80 -22.49
C VAL A 15 1.02 -2.21 -22.73
N VAL A 16 0.36 -1.51 -23.65
CA VAL A 16 -1.08 -1.69 -23.95
C VAL A 16 -1.37 -3.11 -24.46
N GLU A 17 -0.47 -3.68 -25.25
CA GLU A 17 -0.61 -5.00 -25.88
C GLU A 17 -0.64 -6.15 -24.84
N LYS A 18 -0.12 -5.93 -23.63
CA LYS A 18 -0.17 -6.88 -22.52
C LYS A 18 -1.44 -6.76 -21.67
N SER A 19 -2.28 -5.78 -21.96
CA SER A 19 -3.54 -5.59 -21.25
C SER A 19 -4.60 -6.59 -21.74
N PRO A 20 -5.40 -7.19 -20.83
CA PRO A 20 -6.55 -8.00 -21.21
C PRO A 20 -7.55 -7.27 -22.13
N PHE A 21 -7.61 -5.96 -22.02
CA PHE A 21 -8.48 -5.12 -22.85
C PHE A 21 -7.99 -4.99 -24.29
N TYR A 22 -6.70 -5.18 -24.55
CA TYR A 22 -6.16 -5.15 -25.91
C TYR A 22 -6.70 -6.28 -26.76
N GLU A 23 -6.70 -7.51 -26.25
CA GLU A 23 -7.27 -8.66 -26.95
C GLU A 23 -8.76 -8.46 -27.23
N LEU A 24 -9.51 -7.94 -26.26
CA LEU A 24 -10.94 -7.61 -26.42
C LEU A 24 -11.15 -6.56 -27.50
N SER A 25 -10.31 -5.53 -27.55
CA SER A 25 -10.40 -4.49 -28.58
C SER A 25 -10.20 -5.06 -29.98
N GLN A 26 -9.23 -5.93 -30.17
CA GLN A 26 -8.94 -6.58 -31.46
C GLN A 26 -10.06 -7.53 -31.87
N LYS A 27 -10.52 -8.38 -30.95
CA LYS A 27 -11.56 -9.38 -31.21
C LYS A 27 -12.92 -8.76 -31.56
N HIS A 28 -13.28 -7.67 -30.89
CA HIS A 28 -14.60 -7.05 -31.04
C HIS A 28 -14.59 -5.74 -31.83
N LYS A 29 -13.42 -5.31 -32.33
CA LYS A 29 -13.22 -4.02 -33.04
C LYS A 29 -13.78 -2.84 -32.25
N ALA A 30 -13.56 -2.87 -30.92
CA ALA A 30 -13.97 -1.83 -29.99
C ALA A 30 -12.79 -0.90 -29.65
N GLU A 31 -13.05 0.37 -29.60
CA GLU A 31 -12.07 1.38 -29.15
C GLU A 31 -12.04 1.37 -27.62
N ILE A 32 -10.85 1.20 -27.03
CA ILE A 32 -10.65 1.24 -25.58
C ILE A 32 -10.06 2.60 -25.20
N GLU A 33 -10.78 3.32 -24.35
CA GLU A 33 -10.35 4.58 -23.78
C GLU A 33 -10.06 4.41 -22.29
N TYR A 34 -8.86 4.78 -21.87
CA TYR A 34 -8.47 4.73 -20.44
C TYR A 34 -8.66 6.10 -19.81
N MET A 35 -9.51 6.15 -18.78
CA MET A 35 -9.79 7.37 -18.01
C MET A 35 -9.88 7.03 -16.52
N PRO A 36 -8.80 7.18 -15.76
CA PRO A 36 -8.85 6.93 -14.33
C PRO A 36 -9.69 8.01 -13.63
N PHE A 37 -10.75 7.60 -12.95
CA PHE A 37 -11.61 8.51 -12.18
C PHE A 37 -11.06 8.84 -10.81
N ILE A 38 -10.18 7.97 -10.28
CA ILE A 38 -9.55 8.13 -8.97
C ILE A 38 -8.06 7.91 -9.14
N ARG A 39 -7.28 8.81 -8.57
CA ARG A 39 -5.83 8.67 -8.44
C ARG A 39 -5.48 8.71 -6.96
N VAL A 40 -4.67 7.77 -6.50
CA VAL A 40 -4.13 7.80 -5.14
C VAL A 40 -2.88 8.66 -5.14
N VAL A 41 -2.86 9.63 -4.25
CA VAL A 41 -1.74 10.58 -4.10
C VAL A 41 -1.19 10.43 -2.69
N GLY A 42 0.13 10.43 -2.55
CA GLY A 42 0.78 10.48 -1.25
C GLY A 42 0.46 11.80 -0.54
N VAL A 43 0.32 11.76 0.77
CA VAL A 43 0.16 12.98 1.57
C VAL A 43 1.42 13.85 1.46
N SER A 44 1.26 15.15 1.56
CA SER A 44 2.38 16.08 1.53
C SER A 44 3.25 15.92 2.78
N LEU A 45 4.53 16.30 2.67
CA LEU A 45 5.44 16.30 3.81
C LEU A 45 4.93 17.13 4.99
N LYS A 46 4.23 18.24 4.70
CA LYS A 46 3.62 19.10 5.72
C LYS A 46 2.53 18.36 6.49
N GLU A 47 1.62 17.69 5.79
CA GLU A 47 0.55 16.89 6.39
C GLU A 47 1.10 15.71 7.18
N PHE A 48 2.12 15.03 6.66
CA PHE A 48 2.82 13.97 7.37
C PHE A 48 3.42 14.47 8.69
N ARG A 49 4.14 15.58 8.67
CA ARG A 49 4.73 16.18 9.89
C ARG A 49 3.68 16.61 10.91
N SER A 50 2.49 17.02 10.47
CA SER A 50 1.40 17.37 11.37
C SER A 50 0.89 16.20 12.19
N GLN A 51 1.06 14.98 11.74
CA GLN A 51 0.67 13.74 12.45
C GLN A 51 1.58 13.45 13.65
N ARG A 52 2.75 14.08 13.73
CA ARG A 52 3.74 13.93 14.82
C ARG A 52 4.15 12.48 15.08
N VAL A 53 4.18 11.65 14.05
CA VAL A 53 4.66 10.26 14.13
C VAL A 53 6.13 10.23 13.76
N GLU A 54 6.94 9.70 14.65
CA GLU A 54 8.39 9.56 14.46
C GLU A 54 8.71 8.17 13.93
N ILE A 55 9.06 8.08 12.66
CA ILE A 55 9.31 6.79 11.96
C ILE A 55 10.43 6.01 12.65
N LEU A 56 11.52 6.69 13.02
CA LEU A 56 12.71 6.06 13.61
C LEU A 56 12.49 5.55 15.05
N ALA A 57 11.41 5.96 15.71
CA ALA A 57 11.02 5.43 17.02
C ALA A 57 10.34 4.06 16.95
N HIS A 58 10.02 3.57 15.76
CA HIS A 58 9.35 2.30 15.53
C HIS A 58 10.33 1.22 15.06
N THR A 59 9.99 -0.04 15.32
CA THR A 59 10.81 -1.20 14.96
C THR A 59 10.23 -2.04 13.85
N ALA A 60 8.93 -1.89 13.58
CA ALA A 60 8.24 -2.60 12.51
C ALA A 60 7.16 -1.74 11.82
N VAL A 61 7.01 -1.93 10.53
CA VAL A 61 5.97 -1.29 9.72
C VAL A 61 5.00 -2.35 9.19
N ILE A 62 3.71 -2.06 9.30
CA ILE A 62 2.64 -2.92 8.78
C ILE A 62 2.12 -2.33 7.47
N PHE A 63 2.16 -3.14 6.41
CA PHE A 63 1.68 -2.76 5.09
C PHE A 63 0.51 -3.63 4.64
N THR A 64 -0.54 -3.01 4.14
CA THR A 64 -1.74 -3.69 3.64
C THR A 64 -1.84 -3.71 2.11
N SER A 65 -1.09 -2.85 1.42
CA SER A 65 -1.12 -2.72 -0.03
C SER A 65 0.19 -2.21 -0.60
N ARG A 66 0.36 -2.37 -1.92
CA ARG A 66 1.50 -1.79 -2.65
C ARG A 66 1.51 -0.27 -2.61
N THR A 67 0.34 0.34 -2.64
CA THR A 67 0.18 1.80 -2.55
C THR A 67 0.73 2.35 -1.25
N THR A 68 0.45 1.67 -0.12
CA THR A 68 1.00 2.08 1.18
C THR A 68 2.51 1.93 1.24
N VAL A 69 3.08 0.92 0.58
CA VAL A 69 4.54 0.77 0.45
C VAL A 69 5.15 1.94 -0.32
N ASP A 70 4.63 2.25 -1.51
CA ASP A 70 5.12 3.36 -2.34
C ASP A 70 5.05 4.70 -1.59
N SER A 71 3.92 4.99 -0.97
CA SER A 71 3.71 6.25 -0.25
C SER A 71 4.60 6.37 0.98
N PHE A 72 4.83 5.27 1.70
CA PHE A 72 5.72 5.26 2.85
C PHE A 72 7.16 5.59 2.47
N PHE A 73 7.72 4.91 1.48
CA PHE A 73 9.09 5.17 1.04
C PHE A 73 9.25 6.53 0.38
N HIS A 74 8.23 7.00 -0.33
CA HIS A 74 8.22 8.35 -0.90
C HIS A 74 8.28 9.43 0.19
N ILE A 75 7.47 9.30 1.25
CA ILE A 75 7.52 10.26 2.36
C ILE A 75 8.84 10.18 3.14
N CYS A 76 9.43 8.99 3.29
CA CYS A 76 10.76 8.85 3.88
C CYS A 76 11.82 9.58 3.05
N GLU A 77 11.78 9.47 1.74
CA GLU A 77 12.69 10.16 0.83
C GLU A 77 12.53 11.68 0.93
N GLU A 78 11.30 12.20 0.84
CA GLU A 78 11.02 13.63 0.98
C GLU A 78 11.43 14.20 2.34
N ALA A 79 11.22 13.43 3.41
CA ALA A 79 11.61 13.80 4.77
C ALA A 79 13.11 13.62 5.05
N ARG A 80 13.86 13.05 4.10
CA ARG A 80 15.28 12.67 4.25
C ARG A 80 15.51 11.72 5.41
N ILE A 81 14.59 10.78 5.62
CA ILE A 81 14.67 9.74 6.64
C ILE A 81 15.25 8.48 6.00
N THR A 82 16.37 8.02 6.52
CA THR A 82 16.94 6.72 6.16
C THR A 82 16.33 5.65 7.04
N VAL A 83 15.57 4.74 6.45
CA VAL A 83 14.95 3.62 7.17
C VAL A 83 16.07 2.66 7.62
N PRO A 84 16.16 2.33 8.92
CA PRO A 84 17.21 1.44 9.42
C PRO A 84 17.12 0.04 8.79
N GLU A 85 18.26 -0.59 8.58
CA GLU A 85 18.30 -1.99 8.12
C GLU A 85 17.70 -2.98 9.13
N THR A 86 17.58 -2.58 10.38
CA THR A 86 16.93 -3.36 11.46
C THR A 86 15.41 -3.33 11.40
N MET A 87 14.82 -2.41 10.63
CA MET A 87 13.38 -2.29 10.49
C MET A 87 12.78 -3.59 9.96
N LYS A 88 11.73 -4.06 10.63
CA LYS A 88 10.95 -5.23 10.21
C LYS A 88 9.70 -4.79 9.45
N TYR A 89 9.21 -5.67 8.59
CA TYR A 89 8.04 -5.39 7.75
C TYR A 89 7.04 -6.54 7.88
N ILE A 90 5.80 -6.20 8.16
CA ILE A 90 4.71 -7.16 8.25
C ILE A 90 3.69 -6.81 7.18
N CYS A 91 3.48 -7.72 6.24
CA CYS A 91 2.66 -7.52 5.06
C CYS A 91 1.42 -8.38 5.09
N GLN A 92 0.32 -7.87 4.60
CA GLN A 92 -0.95 -8.61 4.55
C GLN A 92 -0.89 -9.80 3.59
N THR A 93 -0.13 -9.66 2.49
CA THR A 93 0.03 -10.70 1.47
C THR A 93 1.48 -10.86 1.03
N GLU A 94 1.80 -12.01 0.44
CA GLU A 94 3.10 -12.24 -0.18
C GLU A 94 3.41 -11.25 -1.30
N ALA A 95 2.40 -10.88 -2.09
CA ALA A 95 2.57 -9.90 -3.17
C ALA A 95 3.04 -8.54 -2.68
N VAL A 96 2.55 -8.07 -1.52
CA VAL A 96 3.01 -6.84 -0.88
C VAL A 96 4.44 -7.01 -0.35
N ALA A 97 4.74 -8.16 0.25
CA ALA A 97 6.08 -8.47 0.76
C ALA A 97 7.12 -8.46 -0.37
N LEU A 98 6.83 -9.11 -1.50
CA LEU A 98 7.71 -9.12 -2.67
C LEU A 98 7.87 -7.73 -3.31
N TYR A 99 6.83 -6.91 -3.24
CA TYR A 99 6.88 -5.54 -3.74
C TYR A 99 7.88 -4.65 -2.99
N LEU A 100 8.20 -4.97 -1.75
CA LEU A 100 9.24 -4.28 -0.97
C LEU A 100 10.62 -4.33 -1.62
N GLN A 101 10.89 -5.30 -2.49
CA GLN A 101 12.17 -5.40 -3.22
C GLN A 101 12.47 -4.17 -4.09
N LYS A 102 11.45 -3.40 -4.42
CA LYS A 102 11.61 -2.12 -5.14
C LYS A 102 12.42 -1.09 -4.33
N TYR A 103 12.36 -1.18 -3.00
CA TYR A 103 12.94 -0.18 -2.09
C TYR A 103 14.05 -0.71 -1.20
N ILE A 104 14.00 -1.99 -0.85
CA ILE A 104 14.92 -2.62 0.10
C ILE A 104 15.42 -3.96 -0.41
N VAL A 105 16.54 -4.43 0.15
CA VAL A 105 17.02 -5.80 -0.07
C VAL A 105 16.12 -6.77 0.70
N TYR A 106 15.51 -7.71 -0.02
CA TYR A 106 14.62 -8.70 0.58
C TYR A 106 15.40 -9.67 1.49
N ARG A 107 15.02 -9.71 2.76
CA ARG A 107 15.59 -10.63 3.74
C ARG A 107 14.46 -11.32 4.51
N LYS A 108 14.35 -12.63 4.37
CA LYS A 108 13.27 -13.45 4.98
C LYS A 108 13.08 -13.22 6.49
N ARG A 109 14.17 -12.97 7.23
CA ARG A 109 14.11 -12.74 8.69
C ARG A 109 13.51 -11.38 9.08
N LYS A 110 13.43 -10.44 8.15
CA LYS A 110 12.90 -9.08 8.40
C LYS A 110 11.52 -8.87 7.84
N ILE A 111 11.11 -9.68 6.88
CA ILE A 111 9.87 -9.55 6.15
C ILE A 111 8.99 -10.76 6.43
N SER A 112 7.84 -10.51 7.03
CA SER A 112 6.81 -11.52 7.30
C SER A 112 5.54 -11.15 6.54
N PHE A 113 4.81 -12.15 6.08
CA PHE A 113 3.56 -11.92 5.35
C PHE A 113 2.51 -12.98 5.70
N ALA A 114 1.26 -12.60 5.58
CA ALA A 114 0.10 -13.49 5.69
C ALA A 114 -0.41 -13.89 4.29
N ASP A 115 -1.46 -14.67 4.26
CA ASP A 115 -2.09 -15.19 3.04
C ASP A 115 -3.22 -14.32 2.49
N GLY A 116 -3.42 -13.12 3.05
CA GLY A 116 -4.53 -12.22 2.74
C GLY A 116 -5.74 -12.39 3.66
N SER A 117 -5.81 -13.45 4.45
CA SER A 117 -6.82 -13.63 5.49
C SER A 117 -6.62 -12.65 6.64
N PHE A 118 -7.69 -11.99 7.06
CA PHE A 118 -7.66 -11.05 8.17
C PHE A 118 -7.20 -11.73 9.48
N THR A 119 -7.74 -12.90 9.77
CA THR A 119 -7.39 -13.68 10.98
C THR A 119 -5.91 -14.03 11.00
N ASN A 120 -5.38 -14.58 9.91
CA ASN A 120 -3.98 -14.97 9.82
C ASN A 120 -3.04 -13.75 9.88
N PHE A 121 -3.48 -12.62 9.35
CA PHE A 121 -2.73 -11.36 9.44
C PHE A 121 -2.64 -10.85 10.88
N ILE A 122 -3.75 -10.88 11.62
CA ILE A 122 -3.76 -10.51 13.04
C ILE A 122 -2.89 -11.46 13.87
N GLU A 123 -2.96 -12.76 13.64
CA GLU A 123 -2.10 -13.74 14.32
C GLU A 123 -0.62 -13.51 14.04
N LEU A 124 -0.27 -13.15 12.81
CA LEU A 124 1.09 -12.79 12.44
C LEU A 124 1.60 -11.57 13.20
N ILE A 125 0.77 -10.53 13.32
CA ILE A 125 1.10 -9.33 14.09
C ILE A 125 1.28 -9.68 15.58
N ILE A 126 0.41 -10.51 16.14
CA ILE A 126 0.51 -10.97 17.55
C ILE A 126 1.82 -11.73 17.81
N LYS A 127 2.30 -12.52 16.86
CA LYS A 127 3.60 -13.21 16.98
C LYS A 127 4.78 -12.23 17.15
N HIS A 128 4.63 -11.01 16.68
CA HIS A 128 5.64 -9.96 16.79
C HIS A 128 5.28 -8.87 17.81
N LYS A 129 4.48 -9.20 18.81
CA LYS A 129 3.93 -8.27 19.83
C LYS A 129 4.97 -7.41 20.57
N GLU A 130 6.23 -7.81 20.56
CA GLU A 130 7.33 -7.09 21.21
C GLU A 130 7.80 -5.86 20.37
N GLU A 131 7.36 -5.77 19.13
CA GLU A 131 7.74 -4.68 18.23
C GLU A 131 6.92 -3.42 18.49
N LYS A 132 7.53 -2.28 18.20
CA LYS A 132 6.82 -1.00 18.14
C LYS A 132 6.33 -0.80 16.72
N PHE A 133 5.05 -1.02 16.52
CA PHE A 133 4.42 -1.01 15.19
C PHE A 133 4.05 0.38 14.72
N MET A 134 4.21 0.59 13.42
CA MET A 134 3.64 1.68 12.67
C MET A 134 2.76 1.10 11.57
N LEU A 135 1.46 1.39 11.60
CA LEU A 135 0.51 0.96 10.57
C LEU A 135 0.36 2.06 9.52
N ALA A 136 0.78 1.77 8.31
CA ALA A 136 0.63 2.66 7.17
C ALA A 136 -0.79 2.56 6.59
N LEU A 137 -1.54 3.65 6.62
CA LEU A 137 -2.92 3.74 6.16
C LEU A 137 -3.04 4.58 4.89
N SER A 138 -3.87 4.10 3.99
CA SER A 138 -4.35 4.82 2.82
C SER A 138 -5.82 5.18 3.02
N GLU A 139 -6.21 6.41 2.75
CA GLU A 139 -7.62 6.80 2.80
C GLU A 139 -8.33 6.47 1.47
N PRO A 140 -9.61 6.04 1.48
CA PRO A 140 -10.34 5.55 2.65
C PRO A 140 -9.86 4.15 3.06
N HIS A 141 -9.78 3.89 4.35
CA HIS A 141 -9.45 2.57 4.88
C HIS A 141 -10.62 1.97 5.68
N LYS A 142 -10.64 0.64 5.78
CA LYS A 142 -11.60 -0.05 6.65
C LYS A 142 -11.15 0.11 8.10
N PRO A 143 -12.03 0.51 9.03
CA PRO A 143 -11.66 0.72 10.43
C PRO A 143 -11.36 -0.56 11.19
N GLU A 144 -11.73 -1.71 10.65
CA GLU A 144 -11.62 -3.03 11.29
C GLU A 144 -10.20 -3.35 11.75
N LEU A 145 -9.19 -3.10 10.92
CA LEU A 145 -7.80 -3.41 11.26
C LEU A 145 -7.26 -2.51 12.38
N PRO A 146 -7.32 -1.17 12.30
CA PRO A 146 -6.87 -0.30 13.39
C PRO A 146 -7.61 -0.56 14.70
N GLU A 147 -8.92 -0.77 14.67
CA GLU A 147 -9.73 -1.05 15.84
C GLU A 147 -9.35 -2.38 16.51
N THR A 148 -9.13 -3.42 15.71
CA THR A 148 -8.71 -4.74 16.23
C THR A 148 -7.34 -4.65 16.86
N LEU A 149 -6.38 -3.99 16.23
CA LEU A 149 -5.03 -3.82 16.77
C LEU A 149 -5.03 -2.96 18.04
N ALA A 150 -5.87 -1.94 18.12
CA ALA A 150 -6.02 -1.14 19.33
C ALA A 150 -6.53 -1.98 20.53
N LYS A 151 -7.46 -2.90 20.29
CA LYS A 151 -7.98 -3.83 21.33
C LYS A 151 -6.93 -4.79 21.86
N LEU A 152 -5.90 -5.10 21.06
CA LEU A 152 -4.82 -6.02 21.45
C LEU A 152 -3.75 -5.37 22.32
N LYS A 153 -3.88 -4.08 22.65
CA LYS A 153 -2.92 -3.33 23.49
C LYS A 153 -1.47 -3.39 23.00
N LEU A 154 -1.29 -3.40 21.67
CA LEU A 154 0.02 -3.36 21.04
C LEU A 154 0.57 -1.92 21.06
N GLN A 155 1.90 -1.80 21.03
CA GLN A 155 2.54 -0.50 20.80
C GLN A 155 2.37 -0.14 19.32
N LEU A 156 1.34 0.63 19.00
CA LEU A 156 0.91 0.93 17.64
C LEU A 156 0.76 2.43 17.43
N SER A 157 1.36 2.95 16.38
CA SER A 157 1.10 4.28 15.83
C SER A 157 0.47 4.17 14.45
N LEU A 158 -0.54 4.98 14.18
CA LEU A 158 -1.17 5.08 12.87
C LEU A 158 -0.54 6.22 12.09
N ILE A 159 -0.28 5.97 10.81
CA ILE A 159 0.27 6.98 9.89
C ILE A 159 -0.57 7.00 8.62
N HIS A 160 -1.14 8.16 8.28
CA HIS A 160 -1.86 8.38 7.04
C HIS A 160 -0.89 8.87 5.97
N ILE A 161 -0.72 8.10 4.91
CA ILE A 161 0.33 8.31 3.89
C ILE A 161 -0.19 8.51 2.48
N SER A 162 -1.47 8.23 2.22
CA SER A 162 -2.08 8.46 0.92
C SER A 162 -3.57 8.71 1.00
N GLU A 163 -4.06 9.51 0.05
CA GLU A 163 -5.47 9.86 -0.10
C GLU A 163 -5.91 9.66 -1.55
N PRO A 164 -7.18 9.25 -1.79
CA PRO A 164 -7.73 9.25 -3.12
C PRO A 164 -8.09 10.67 -3.55
N THR A 165 -7.66 11.05 -4.75
CA THR A 165 -8.09 12.29 -5.38
C THR A 165 -8.82 11.98 -6.67
N ARG A 166 -9.85 12.76 -7.01
CA ARG A 166 -10.50 12.69 -8.32
C ARG A 166 -9.66 13.49 -9.31
N PRO A 167 -9.31 12.93 -10.48
CA PRO A 167 -8.71 13.72 -11.54
C PRO A 167 -9.71 14.77 -12.02
N ILE A 168 -9.22 15.93 -12.21
CA ILE A 168 -9.99 17.04 -12.78
C ILE A 168 -10.13 16.84 -14.29
#